data_b5a10af28142d6576330d4bff14fdec7
#
_entry.id   b5a10af28142d6576330d4bff14fdec7
#
_cell.length_a   1.000
_cell.length_b   1.000
_cell.length_c   1.000
_cell.angle_alpha   90.00
_cell.angle_beta   90.00
_cell.angle_gamma   90.00
#
_symmetry.space_group_name_H-M   'P 1'
#
loop_
_entity.id
_entity.type
_entity.pdbx_description
1 polymer ?
#
loop_
_entity_poly.entity_id
_entity_poly.type
_entity_poly.pdbx_seq_one_letter_code
_entity_poly.pdbx_strand_id
1 'polypeptide(L)'
;MESFRRAFGALASVLALAGPSLADLVLYNQANEFTTLAEASNGFAHQTFRSSDIVAPILNINSLSRHGLDEAPYIFLGTVYGQMRAGPMILDARDFSLVYADQHYDNSYCSNVQMFNGSRHLVFWEGVHNRGHANGYGLVYDESYNLVFNVTAQGLGGALADMHEVQLTSSGTIIFSAYWTIPYDCTIMGGQADAMLMDSGFQEVDPVTNKILFQWAASQYFSLEDTHARYTEGFGVKEGSGFDFFHINSVEKTEDGNYLISSRHTSTIALIDGTNGHPIWILGGRRNQFRDLSGGRATNFGWQHDARFYKNQSHITMFDNHGEHTGYCDGPCRSRGLHLAINTTDMTVRVVHEYYHPSGIDSGAMGGMQTLESGNVIVGWGYTPSFVEYAPNGTVVMSVQRGKLGEGFQADMFAYRAHKGNWTGRPSWLPSAAVDAPHRTTENATVYLSWNGATDIASWAVLASPYANRLSGFDNLVALANKTGFETEIFLGNRTSYRYMGAAALDKNGAIMGSTFVIDMQNGQPVLMPSSIASVWPEAEPMISNKFGILMIVGCVVSMGLFLGRFFSRRLHWTTNYETTKYERIESEERRIE
;
A
#
# COMPACT_ATOMS: atom_id res chain seq x y z
N MET A 1 -17.62 -41.53 -16.77
CA MET A 1 -17.87 -40.23 -16.09
C MET A 1 -17.71 -40.31 -14.57
N GLU A 2 -18.07 -41.41 -13.92
CA GLU A 2 -17.85 -41.55 -12.45
C GLU A 2 -16.39 -41.74 -12.03
N SER A 3 -15.55 -42.36 -12.83
CA SER A 3 -14.12 -42.51 -12.59
C SER A 3 -13.37 -41.16 -12.68
N PHE A 4 -13.84 -40.21 -13.50
CA PHE A 4 -13.26 -38.86 -13.62
C PHE A 4 -13.64 -37.99 -12.42
N ARG A 5 -14.85 -38.13 -11.86
CA ARG A 5 -15.26 -37.39 -10.65
C ARG A 5 -14.52 -37.87 -9.38
N ARG A 6 -14.19 -39.16 -9.28
CA ARG A 6 -13.39 -39.69 -8.17
C ARG A 6 -11.93 -39.27 -8.24
N ALA A 7 -11.36 -39.10 -9.43
CA ALA A 7 -10.01 -38.58 -9.60
C ALA A 7 -9.91 -37.08 -9.23
N PHE A 8 -10.93 -36.27 -9.55
CA PHE A 8 -10.98 -34.86 -9.18
C PHE A 8 -11.22 -34.66 -7.66
N GLY A 9 -12.07 -35.48 -7.03
CA GLY A 9 -12.27 -35.47 -5.58
C GLY A 9 -11.04 -35.93 -4.79
N ALA A 10 -10.26 -36.87 -5.33
CA ALA A 10 -9.00 -37.32 -4.73
C ALA A 10 -7.87 -36.27 -4.90
N LEU A 11 -7.85 -35.50 -6.01
CA LEU A 11 -6.90 -34.40 -6.22
C LEU A 11 -7.17 -33.23 -5.28
N ALA A 12 -8.45 -32.88 -5.07
CA ALA A 12 -8.83 -31.83 -4.11
C ALA A 12 -8.51 -32.23 -2.65
N SER A 13 -8.65 -33.51 -2.30
CA SER A 13 -8.34 -34.02 -0.95
C SER A 13 -6.82 -34.16 -0.69
N VAL A 14 -6.01 -34.32 -1.73
CA VAL A 14 -4.53 -34.36 -1.61
C VAL A 14 -3.95 -32.95 -1.54
N LEU A 15 -4.61 -31.96 -2.13
CA LEU A 15 -4.23 -30.55 -2.04
C LEU A 15 -4.42 -29.97 -0.63
N ALA A 16 -5.30 -30.53 0.19
CA ALA A 16 -5.59 -30.06 1.55
C ALA A 16 -4.60 -30.51 2.64
N LEU A 17 -3.64 -31.39 2.33
CA LEU A 17 -2.68 -31.97 3.31
C LEU A 17 -1.22 -31.56 3.07
N ALA A 18 -0.98 -30.61 2.22
CA ALA A 18 0.37 -30.24 1.89
C ALA A 18 0.76 -28.89 2.45
N GLY A 19 1.93 -28.83 3.00
CA GLY A 19 2.54 -27.67 3.65
C GLY A 19 2.63 -26.42 2.78
N PRO A 20 2.98 -25.26 3.37
CA PRO A 20 2.85 -23.96 2.74
C PRO A 20 3.52 -23.89 1.37
N SER A 21 2.88 -23.23 0.47
CA SER A 21 3.43 -22.89 -0.85
C SER A 21 4.39 -21.73 -0.74
N LEU A 22 5.30 -21.65 -1.59
CA LEU A 22 6.67 -21.21 -1.46
C LEU A 22 7.10 -20.24 -2.55
N ALA A 23 6.17 -19.62 -3.22
CA ALA A 23 6.35 -18.45 -4.07
C ALA A 23 5.10 -17.61 -3.92
N ASP A 24 5.20 -16.31 -4.11
CA ASP A 24 4.04 -15.42 -4.08
C ASP A 24 2.96 -15.93 -5.04
N LEU A 25 1.82 -16.32 -4.48
CA LEU A 25 0.70 -16.75 -5.27
C LEU A 25 -0.04 -15.53 -5.80
N VAL A 26 -0.05 -15.40 -7.10
CA VAL A 26 -0.83 -14.39 -7.83
C VAL A 26 -1.73 -15.12 -8.82
N LEU A 27 -3.02 -14.80 -8.79
CA LEU A 27 -4.00 -15.34 -9.72
C LEU A 27 -4.15 -14.40 -10.93
N TYR A 28 -4.35 -14.97 -12.11
CA TYR A 28 -4.54 -14.19 -13.33
C TYR A 28 -5.88 -14.53 -13.95
N ASN A 29 -6.82 -13.59 -13.91
CA ASN A 29 -8.18 -13.71 -14.43
C ASN A 29 -8.93 -14.96 -13.89
N GLN A 30 -8.81 -15.19 -12.58
CA GLN A 30 -9.38 -16.35 -11.87
C GLN A 30 -10.30 -15.89 -10.73
N ALA A 31 -11.25 -15.01 -11.03
CA ALA A 31 -12.13 -14.38 -10.03
C ALA A 31 -12.89 -15.41 -9.16
N ASN A 32 -13.32 -16.55 -9.74
CA ASN A 32 -14.03 -17.59 -8.98
C ASN A 32 -13.10 -18.31 -7.99
N GLU A 33 -11.88 -18.64 -8.41
CA GLU A 33 -10.88 -19.24 -7.51
C GLU A 33 -10.50 -18.26 -6.41
N PHE A 34 -10.23 -17.00 -6.76
CA PHE A 34 -9.96 -15.94 -5.81
C PHE A 34 -11.09 -15.78 -4.78
N THR A 35 -12.35 -15.74 -5.23
CA THR A 35 -13.51 -15.65 -4.34
C THR A 35 -13.58 -16.83 -3.39
N THR A 36 -13.35 -18.06 -3.88
CA THR A 36 -13.32 -19.26 -3.04
C THR A 36 -12.23 -19.18 -1.97
N LEU A 37 -11.03 -18.69 -2.33
CA LEU A 37 -9.94 -18.48 -1.39
C LEU A 37 -10.29 -17.41 -0.35
N ALA A 38 -10.87 -16.30 -0.78
CA ALA A 38 -11.29 -15.23 0.11
C ALA A 38 -12.36 -15.72 1.11
N GLU A 39 -13.39 -16.44 0.64
CA GLU A 39 -14.46 -16.99 1.49
C GLU A 39 -13.95 -17.97 2.53
N ALA A 40 -13.01 -18.83 2.13
CA ALA A 40 -12.42 -19.78 3.05
C ALA A 40 -11.47 -19.14 4.08
N SER A 41 -11.11 -17.86 3.91
CA SER A 41 -10.20 -17.08 4.77
C SER A 41 -10.90 -15.86 5.39
N ASN A 42 -12.20 -15.92 5.65
CA ASN A 42 -12.99 -14.81 6.20
C ASN A 42 -12.92 -13.51 5.36
N GLY A 43 -12.94 -13.65 4.03
CA GLY A 43 -12.90 -12.51 3.11
C GLY A 43 -11.51 -12.08 2.66
N PHE A 44 -10.46 -12.56 3.31
CA PHE A 44 -9.08 -12.18 3.05
C PHE A 44 -8.24 -13.31 2.46
N ALA A 45 -8.15 -13.39 1.13
CA ALA A 45 -7.26 -14.32 0.46
C ALA A 45 -5.79 -13.96 0.75
N HIS A 46 -5.09 -14.80 1.49
CA HIS A 46 -3.72 -14.54 1.93
C HIS A 46 -2.81 -15.76 1.81
N GLN A 47 -1.52 -15.50 1.90
CA GLN A 47 -0.44 -16.48 1.88
C GLN A 47 0.59 -16.19 2.97
N THR A 48 1.28 -17.24 3.39
CA THR A 48 2.35 -17.21 4.38
C THR A 48 3.63 -17.75 3.78
N PHE A 49 4.76 -17.41 4.40
CA PHE A 49 6.09 -17.80 3.99
C PHE A 49 6.75 -18.71 5.03
N ARG A 50 7.77 -19.48 4.63
CA ARG A 50 8.56 -20.32 5.54
C ARG A 50 9.64 -19.54 6.26
N SER A 51 10.26 -18.61 5.55
CA SER A 51 11.38 -17.81 6.06
C SER A 51 10.94 -16.50 6.73
N SER A 52 9.64 -16.23 6.81
CA SER A 52 9.09 -14.98 7.38
C SER A 52 7.71 -15.23 7.99
N ASP A 53 7.37 -14.50 9.02
CA ASP A 53 6.06 -14.46 9.67
C ASP A 53 5.09 -13.45 9.02
N ILE A 54 5.56 -12.75 7.99
CA ILE A 54 4.72 -11.85 7.20
C ILE A 54 3.61 -12.64 6.50
N VAL A 55 2.41 -12.10 6.52
CA VAL A 55 1.27 -12.60 5.76
C VAL A 55 0.99 -11.64 4.61
N ALA A 56 1.04 -12.11 3.38
CA ALA A 56 0.83 -11.31 2.19
C ALA A 56 -0.55 -11.59 1.56
N PRO A 57 -1.18 -10.61 0.89
CA PRO A 57 -2.40 -10.87 0.14
C PRO A 57 -2.12 -11.79 -1.03
N ILE A 58 -3.09 -12.65 -1.36
CA ILE A 58 -3.19 -13.24 -2.69
C ILE A 58 -3.94 -12.22 -3.56
N LEU A 59 -3.35 -11.84 -4.67
CA LEU A 59 -3.96 -10.90 -5.61
C LEU A 59 -4.60 -11.63 -6.78
N ASN A 60 -5.72 -11.10 -7.32
CA ASN A 60 -6.24 -11.51 -8.61
C ASN A 60 -6.07 -10.39 -9.63
N ILE A 61 -5.31 -10.66 -10.67
CA ILE A 61 -5.07 -9.74 -11.78
C ILE A 61 -6.17 -9.97 -12.81
N ASN A 62 -7.20 -9.11 -12.80
CA ASN A 62 -8.34 -9.21 -13.69
C ASN A 62 -7.97 -8.89 -15.15
N SER A 63 -7.06 -7.95 -15.36
CA SER A 63 -6.47 -7.64 -16.66
C SER A 63 -5.06 -7.09 -16.53
N LEU A 64 -4.21 -7.40 -17.51
CA LEU A 64 -2.83 -6.93 -17.56
C LEU A 64 -2.33 -6.83 -19.01
N SER A 65 -1.97 -5.62 -19.42
CA SER A 65 -1.28 -5.33 -20.69
C SER A 65 0.12 -4.83 -20.39
N ARG A 66 1.10 -5.73 -20.36
CA ARG A 66 2.47 -5.41 -19.94
C ARG A 66 3.12 -4.31 -20.76
N HIS A 67 2.80 -4.20 -22.04
CA HIS A 67 3.34 -3.15 -22.94
C HIS A 67 2.75 -1.76 -22.70
N GLY A 68 1.65 -1.67 -21.97
CA GLY A 68 0.98 -0.41 -21.64
C GLY A 68 1.27 0.11 -20.24
N LEU A 69 1.96 -0.68 -19.40
CA LEU A 69 2.26 -0.28 -18.03
C LEU A 69 3.29 0.86 -17.99
N ASP A 70 3.14 1.72 -17.00
CA ASP A 70 4.20 2.64 -16.58
C ASP A 70 5.41 1.86 -16.05
N GLU A 71 6.62 2.39 -16.27
CA GLU A 71 7.88 1.72 -15.91
C GLU A 71 8.22 1.77 -14.41
N ALA A 72 7.49 2.54 -13.60
CA ALA A 72 7.73 2.59 -12.16
C ALA A 72 7.58 1.19 -11.54
N PRO A 73 8.62 0.68 -10.85
CA PRO A 73 8.73 -0.74 -10.53
C PRO A 73 7.92 -1.19 -9.33
N TYR A 74 7.42 -0.27 -8.48
CA TYR A 74 6.79 -0.63 -7.22
C TYR A 74 5.43 0.01 -7.03
N ILE A 75 4.54 -0.74 -6.36
CA ILE A 75 3.21 -0.30 -5.93
C ILE A 75 3.24 -0.18 -4.40
N PHE A 76 2.79 0.97 -3.88
CA PHE A 76 2.76 1.30 -2.46
C PHE A 76 1.32 1.30 -1.96
N LEU A 77 1.08 0.58 -0.87
CA LEU A 77 -0.20 0.45 -0.23
C LEU A 77 -0.05 0.66 1.28
N GLY A 78 -0.89 1.49 1.89
CA GLY A 78 -1.15 1.45 3.31
C GLY A 78 -2.34 0.53 3.53
N THR A 79 -2.14 -0.59 4.19
CA THR A 79 -3.12 -1.67 4.18
C THR A 79 -3.66 -1.95 5.57
N VAL A 80 -4.96 -2.18 5.63
CA VAL A 80 -5.61 -2.85 6.76
C VAL A 80 -6.04 -4.23 6.27
N TYR A 81 -5.69 -5.27 7.02
CA TYR A 81 -6.02 -6.66 6.72
C TYR A 81 -6.62 -7.31 7.96
N GLY A 82 -7.90 -7.20 8.13
CA GLY A 82 -8.70 -7.93 9.09
C GLY A 82 -8.10 -8.24 10.44
N GLN A 83 -7.77 -9.48 10.62
CA GLN A 83 -7.16 -9.98 11.86
C GLN A 83 -5.64 -9.77 11.92
N MET A 84 -5.06 -9.12 10.92
CA MET A 84 -3.63 -8.88 10.84
C MET A 84 -3.33 -7.41 11.12
N ARG A 85 -2.15 -7.18 11.69
CA ARG A 85 -1.67 -5.82 11.93
C ARG A 85 -1.50 -5.09 10.60
N ALA A 86 -1.85 -3.83 10.59
CA ALA A 86 -1.69 -2.95 9.45
C ALA A 86 -0.23 -2.49 9.29
N GLY A 87 0.08 -1.95 8.13
CA GLY A 87 1.36 -1.31 7.88
C GLY A 87 1.57 -0.95 6.42
N PRO A 88 2.65 -0.25 6.12
CA PRO A 88 3.07 -0.01 4.75
C PRO A 88 3.42 -1.33 4.06
N MET A 89 3.02 -1.42 2.79
CA MET A 89 3.31 -2.55 1.92
C MET A 89 3.85 -2.07 0.58
N ILE A 90 4.86 -2.75 0.08
CA ILE A 90 5.42 -2.53 -1.26
C ILE A 90 5.32 -3.82 -2.05
N LEU A 91 4.73 -3.73 -3.24
CA LEU A 91 4.65 -4.83 -4.21
C LEU A 91 5.52 -4.51 -5.43
N ASP A 92 6.09 -5.52 -6.05
CA ASP A 92 6.73 -5.41 -7.36
C ASP A 92 5.64 -5.26 -8.45
N ALA A 93 5.67 -4.20 -9.23
CA ALA A 93 4.66 -3.95 -10.25
C ALA A 93 4.76 -4.89 -11.47
N ARG A 94 5.84 -5.68 -11.59
CA ARG A 94 6.09 -6.60 -12.71
C ARG A 94 5.43 -7.96 -12.52
N ASP A 95 5.46 -8.49 -11.29
CA ASP A 95 4.95 -9.83 -10.97
C ASP A 95 3.99 -9.83 -9.76
N PHE A 96 3.79 -8.67 -9.13
CA PHE A 96 2.92 -8.44 -7.96
C PHE A 96 3.36 -9.20 -6.70
N SER A 97 4.60 -9.63 -6.67
CA SER A 97 5.19 -10.24 -5.47
C SER A 97 5.37 -9.19 -4.37
N LEU A 98 5.34 -9.65 -3.13
CA LEU A 98 5.69 -8.81 -1.99
C LEU A 98 7.16 -8.41 -2.08
N VAL A 99 7.46 -7.14 -1.75
CA VAL A 99 8.82 -6.61 -1.59
C VAL A 99 9.07 -6.25 -0.13
N TYR A 100 8.13 -5.53 0.47
CA TYR A 100 8.20 -5.07 1.84
C TYR A 100 6.82 -5.09 2.49
N ALA A 101 6.78 -5.49 3.75
CA ALA A 101 5.66 -5.21 4.64
C ALA A 101 6.18 -5.01 6.07
N ASP A 102 5.60 -4.03 6.74
CA ASP A 102 5.73 -3.86 8.18
C ASP A 102 4.35 -3.99 8.82
N GLN A 103 4.13 -5.05 9.58
CA GLN A 103 2.83 -5.44 10.13
C GLN A 103 2.79 -5.25 11.66
N HIS A 104 3.40 -4.16 12.16
CA HIS A 104 3.50 -3.87 13.59
C HIS A 104 2.50 -2.81 14.07
N TYR A 105 1.68 -2.25 13.17
CA TYR A 105 0.76 -1.14 13.44
C TYR A 105 -0.68 -1.63 13.62
N ASP A 106 -1.48 -0.88 14.37
CA ASP A 106 -2.92 -1.14 14.47
C ASP A 106 -3.65 -0.64 13.22
N ASN A 107 -3.30 0.57 12.73
CA ASN A 107 -3.74 1.10 11.45
C ASN A 107 -2.61 1.84 10.77
N SER A 108 -2.56 1.79 9.44
CA SER A 108 -1.59 2.51 8.63
C SER A 108 -2.20 2.94 7.30
N TYR A 109 -2.06 4.22 6.99
CA TYR A 109 -2.67 4.83 5.81
C TYR A 109 -1.67 5.69 5.04
N CYS A 110 -2.04 6.11 3.84
CA CYS A 110 -1.29 7.04 3.00
C CYS A 110 0.15 6.62 2.65
N SER A 111 0.42 5.31 2.61
CA SER A 111 1.75 4.80 2.29
C SER A 111 2.15 5.16 0.86
N ASN A 112 3.25 5.89 0.72
CA ASN A 112 3.84 6.24 -0.57
C ASN A 112 5.32 6.59 -0.44
N VAL A 113 5.98 6.83 -1.57
CA VAL A 113 7.35 7.36 -1.61
C VAL A 113 7.32 8.83 -1.99
N GLN A 114 7.98 9.64 -1.20
CA GLN A 114 8.08 11.08 -1.40
C GLN A 114 9.55 11.52 -1.42
N MET A 115 9.80 12.63 -2.13
CA MET A 115 11.13 13.24 -2.19
C MET A 115 11.32 14.25 -1.06
N PHE A 116 12.45 14.16 -0.36
CA PHE A 116 12.83 15.12 0.65
C PHE A 116 14.34 15.37 0.59
N ASN A 117 14.75 16.62 0.41
CA ASN A 117 16.17 17.01 0.29
C ASN A 117 16.95 16.14 -0.73
N GLY A 118 16.34 15.81 -1.86
CA GLY A 118 16.96 15.04 -2.94
C GLY A 118 17.01 13.54 -2.73
N SER A 119 16.47 13.00 -1.63
CA SER A 119 16.40 11.57 -1.33
C SER A 119 14.96 11.08 -1.26
N ARG A 120 14.73 9.80 -1.59
CA ARG A 120 13.42 9.16 -1.46
C ARG A 120 13.20 8.68 -0.04
N HIS A 121 11.98 8.86 0.45
CA HIS A 121 11.57 8.40 1.76
C HIS A 121 10.23 7.66 1.65
N LEU A 122 10.10 6.59 2.40
CA LEU A 122 8.82 5.92 2.59
C LEU A 122 8.04 6.67 3.67
N VAL A 123 6.87 7.18 3.30
CA VAL A 123 6.02 8.00 4.17
C VAL A 123 4.70 7.30 4.37
N PHE A 124 4.22 7.27 5.61
CA PHE A 124 2.89 6.77 5.94
C PHE A 124 2.42 7.34 7.28
N TRP A 125 1.13 7.25 7.53
CA TRP A 125 0.53 7.55 8.81
C TRP A 125 0.28 6.26 9.60
N GLU A 126 0.43 6.31 10.95
CA GLU A 126 0.04 5.25 11.86
C GLU A 126 -0.74 5.80 13.05
N GLY A 127 -1.64 5.01 13.64
CA GLY A 127 -2.37 5.43 14.83
C GLY A 127 -3.70 4.73 15.02
N VAL A 128 -4.61 5.40 15.72
CA VAL A 128 -5.93 4.87 16.08
C VAL A 128 -7.01 5.55 15.25
N HIS A 129 -7.75 4.76 14.48
CA HIS A 129 -8.90 5.19 13.70
C HIS A 129 -10.13 5.40 14.60
N ASN A 130 -10.89 6.48 14.35
CA ASN A 130 -12.09 6.82 15.10
C ASN A 130 -13.16 7.43 14.16
N ARG A 131 -14.06 6.60 13.63
CA ARG A 131 -15.25 7.04 12.87
C ARG A 131 -14.96 8.04 11.74
N GLY A 132 -14.08 7.69 10.79
CA GLY A 132 -13.77 8.51 9.62
C GLY A 132 -12.69 9.57 9.82
N HIS A 133 -12.16 9.74 11.02
CA HIS A 133 -10.96 10.50 11.34
C HIS A 133 -10.06 9.69 12.29
N ALA A 134 -8.89 10.18 12.62
CA ALA A 134 -7.92 9.41 13.38
C ALA A 134 -7.01 10.28 14.25
N ASN A 135 -6.29 9.64 15.15
CA ASN A 135 -5.26 10.25 15.98
C ASN A 135 -3.99 9.41 15.93
N GLY A 136 -2.88 9.98 15.49
CA GLY A 136 -1.62 9.25 15.33
C GLY A 136 -0.46 10.13 14.90
N TYR A 137 0.41 9.54 14.10
CA TYR A 137 1.71 10.10 13.75
C TYR A 137 1.99 9.94 12.26
N GLY A 138 2.60 10.96 11.66
CA GLY A 138 3.22 10.87 10.36
C GLY A 138 4.64 10.32 10.50
N LEU A 139 4.93 9.20 9.87
CA LEU A 139 6.22 8.52 9.93
C LEU A 139 6.94 8.62 8.59
N VAL A 140 8.24 8.90 8.65
CA VAL A 140 9.13 9.03 7.49
C VAL A 140 10.34 8.12 7.67
N TYR A 141 10.54 7.20 6.73
CA TYR A 141 11.61 6.21 6.76
C TYR A 141 12.58 6.39 5.60
N ASP A 142 13.88 6.17 5.86
CA ASP A 142 14.94 6.16 4.85
C ASP A 142 14.97 4.85 4.02
N GLU A 143 15.87 4.76 3.06
CA GLU A 143 16.09 3.57 2.22
C GLU A 143 16.49 2.32 3.02
N SER A 144 16.99 2.47 4.23
CA SER A 144 17.34 1.37 5.15
C SER A 144 16.22 1.02 6.11
N TYR A 145 15.05 1.66 5.93
CA TYR A 145 13.87 1.53 6.80
C TYR A 145 14.13 1.99 8.24
N ASN A 146 15.03 2.95 8.44
CA ASN A 146 15.18 3.61 9.72
C ASN A 146 14.20 4.79 9.79
N LEU A 147 13.57 4.97 10.95
CA LEU A 147 12.70 6.11 11.22
C LEU A 147 13.54 7.41 11.25
N VAL A 148 13.28 8.32 10.31
CA VAL A 148 13.96 9.62 10.19
C VAL A 148 13.16 10.70 10.90
N PHE A 149 11.84 10.75 10.67
CA PHE A 149 10.94 11.71 11.30
C PHE A 149 9.70 11.04 11.82
N ASN A 150 9.23 11.52 12.97
CA ASN A 150 7.97 11.19 13.60
C ASN A 150 7.28 12.51 14.00
N VAL A 151 6.22 12.88 13.29
CA VAL A 151 5.53 14.15 13.47
C VAL A 151 4.07 13.94 13.87
N THR A 152 3.55 14.89 14.66
CA THR A 152 2.15 14.88 15.06
C THR A 152 1.65 16.28 15.37
N ALA A 153 0.32 16.46 15.48
CA ALA A 153 -0.29 17.75 15.75
C ALA A 153 -0.01 18.25 17.17
N GLN A 154 0.06 19.55 17.31
CA GLN A 154 0.30 20.24 18.57
C GLN A 154 -0.72 21.37 18.79
N GLY A 155 -1.02 21.66 20.05
CA GLY A 155 -1.87 22.80 20.41
C GLY A 155 -3.36 22.63 20.07
N LEU A 156 -3.82 21.42 19.76
CA LEU A 156 -5.20 21.12 19.34
C LEU A 156 -5.98 20.30 20.40
N GLY A 157 -5.83 20.68 21.70
CA GLY A 157 -6.62 20.03 22.77
C GLY A 157 -6.32 18.55 23.01
N GLY A 158 -5.15 18.07 22.59
CA GLY A 158 -4.75 16.66 22.70
C GLY A 158 -4.99 15.85 21.42
N ALA A 159 -5.55 16.43 20.37
CA ALA A 159 -5.63 15.79 19.06
C ALA A 159 -4.24 15.64 18.46
N LEU A 160 -4.04 14.54 17.75
CA LEU A 160 -2.80 14.18 17.04
C LEU A 160 -2.97 14.33 15.52
N ALA A 161 -1.93 13.98 14.75
CA ALA A 161 -2.02 13.96 13.29
C ALA A 161 -3.09 12.94 12.83
N ASP A 162 -3.83 13.33 11.82
CA ASP A 162 -4.90 12.52 11.26
C ASP A 162 -4.45 11.72 10.03
N MET A 163 -5.18 10.66 9.71
CA MET A 163 -4.83 9.65 8.71
C MET A 163 -4.91 10.12 7.25
N HIS A 164 -5.57 11.25 6.98
CA HIS A 164 -5.92 11.64 5.61
C HIS A 164 -4.74 12.17 4.81
N GLU A 165 -3.78 12.83 5.47
CA GLU A 165 -2.62 13.38 4.77
C GLU A 165 -1.35 13.40 5.62
N VAL A 166 -0.24 12.94 5.03
CA VAL A 166 1.14 13.21 5.46
C VAL A 166 1.97 13.49 4.22
N GLN A 167 2.46 14.73 4.08
CA GLN A 167 3.18 15.16 2.89
C GLN A 167 4.49 15.86 3.25
N LEU A 168 5.58 15.43 2.60
CA LEU A 168 6.85 16.14 2.59
C LEU A 168 6.78 17.27 1.56
N THR A 169 7.26 18.44 1.91
CA THR A 169 7.28 19.61 1.01
C THR A 169 8.65 19.84 0.40
N SER A 170 8.69 20.51 -0.75
CA SER A 170 9.94 20.92 -1.38
C SER A 170 10.73 21.93 -0.54
N SER A 171 10.08 22.61 0.41
CA SER A 171 10.73 23.53 1.36
C SER A 171 11.34 22.84 2.58
N GLY A 172 11.31 21.49 2.65
CA GLY A 172 11.92 20.74 3.76
C GLY A 172 11.06 20.69 5.02
N THR A 173 9.75 20.80 4.89
CA THR A 173 8.76 20.72 5.98
C THR A 173 7.84 19.54 5.80
N ILE A 174 7.02 19.24 6.80
CA ILE A 174 5.99 18.19 6.72
C ILE A 174 4.61 18.81 6.97
N ILE A 175 3.65 18.44 6.15
CA ILE A 175 2.23 18.80 6.33
C ILE A 175 1.46 17.53 6.69
N PHE A 176 0.51 17.66 7.60
CA PHE A 176 -0.47 16.61 7.91
C PHE A 176 -1.82 17.21 8.28
N SER A 177 -2.90 16.46 8.03
CA SER A 177 -4.24 16.78 8.47
C SER A 177 -4.41 16.57 9.99
N ALA A 178 -5.35 17.28 10.60
CA ALA A 178 -5.74 17.10 11.99
C ALA A 178 -7.21 17.40 12.20
N TYR A 179 -7.82 16.71 13.19
CA TYR A 179 -9.22 16.89 13.61
C TYR A 179 -9.27 17.11 15.10
N TRP A 180 -10.08 18.06 15.55
CA TRP A 180 -10.25 18.37 16.96
C TRP A 180 -11.66 18.89 17.24
N THR A 181 -12.10 18.82 18.47
CA THR A 181 -13.45 19.24 18.87
C THR A 181 -13.41 20.61 19.52
N ILE A 182 -14.32 21.51 19.11
CA ILE A 182 -14.49 22.84 19.68
C ILE A 182 -15.97 23.11 20.04
N PRO A 183 -16.27 23.92 21.07
CA PRO A 183 -17.62 24.45 21.27
C PRO A 183 -18.03 25.32 20.09
N TYR A 184 -19.26 25.14 19.57
CA TYR A 184 -19.74 25.87 18.41
C TYR A 184 -21.27 25.94 18.36
N ASP A 185 -21.81 27.06 17.91
CA ASP A 185 -23.25 27.22 17.70
C ASP A 185 -23.69 26.48 16.42
N CYS A 186 -24.36 25.35 16.60
CA CYS A 186 -24.90 24.53 15.51
C CYS A 186 -26.40 24.75 15.27
N THR A 187 -27.02 25.81 15.82
CA THR A 187 -28.48 26.07 15.70
C THR A 187 -28.94 26.22 14.25
N ILE A 188 -28.08 26.77 13.36
CA ILE A 188 -28.39 26.89 11.92
C ILE A 188 -28.60 25.54 11.24
N MET A 189 -27.99 24.45 11.80
CA MET A 189 -28.16 23.08 11.32
C MET A 189 -29.23 22.31 12.09
N GLY A 190 -29.97 22.97 13.00
CA GLY A 190 -30.93 22.34 13.90
C GLY A 190 -30.32 21.73 15.16
N GLY A 191 -29.05 22.03 15.44
CA GLY A 191 -28.34 21.61 16.64
C GLY A 191 -28.54 22.57 17.82
N GLN A 192 -27.68 22.44 18.83
CA GLN A 192 -27.67 23.29 20.03
C GLN A 192 -26.69 24.46 19.87
N ALA A 193 -26.92 25.54 20.60
CA ALA A 193 -26.03 26.71 20.61
C ALA A 193 -24.69 26.45 21.31
N ASP A 194 -24.65 25.46 22.19
CA ASP A 194 -23.46 24.99 22.90
C ASP A 194 -23.03 23.58 22.46
N ALA A 195 -23.27 23.25 21.20
CA ALA A 195 -22.87 22.00 20.59
C ALA A 195 -21.35 21.89 20.45
N MET A 196 -20.89 20.69 20.13
CA MET A 196 -19.50 20.43 19.79
C MET A 196 -19.35 20.25 18.27
N LEU A 197 -18.50 21.04 17.68
CA LEU A 197 -18.10 20.91 16.28
C LEU A 197 -16.82 20.07 16.19
N MET A 198 -16.78 19.10 15.29
CA MET A 198 -15.54 18.49 14.84
C MET A 198 -14.93 19.42 13.78
N ASP A 199 -14.01 20.25 14.21
CA ASP A 199 -13.23 21.07 13.28
C ASP A 199 -12.12 20.23 12.67
N SER A 200 -11.73 20.58 11.47
CA SER A 200 -10.63 19.92 10.76
C SER A 200 -9.76 20.93 10.03
N GLY A 201 -8.50 20.56 9.85
CA GLY A 201 -7.53 21.43 9.22
C GLY A 201 -6.20 20.72 9.01
N PHE A 202 -5.14 21.50 8.95
CA PHE A 202 -3.80 20.97 8.79
C PHE A 202 -2.76 21.82 9.53
N GLN A 203 -1.65 21.19 9.83
CA GLN A 203 -0.45 21.86 10.31
C GLN A 203 0.72 21.57 9.36
N GLU A 204 1.53 22.58 9.11
CA GLU A 204 2.88 22.46 8.54
C GLU A 204 3.88 22.62 9.66
N VAL A 205 4.81 21.68 9.77
CA VAL A 205 5.79 21.62 10.85
C VAL A 205 7.22 21.49 10.34
N ASP A 206 8.16 21.97 11.14
CA ASP A 206 9.57 21.60 11.02
C ASP A 206 9.74 20.13 11.44
N PRO A 207 10.27 19.24 10.59
CA PRO A 207 10.28 17.81 10.85
C PRO A 207 11.18 17.36 12.01
N VAL A 208 12.19 18.17 12.36
CA VAL A 208 13.15 17.83 13.43
C VAL A 208 12.62 18.24 14.80
N THR A 209 12.01 19.42 14.88
CA THR A 209 11.54 19.99 16.16
C THR A 209 10.04 19.80 16.39
N ASN A 210 9.31 19.39 15.37
CA ASN A 210 7.84 19.34 15.32
C ASN A 210 7.20 20.73 15.62
N LYS A 211 7.93 21.81 15.42
CA LYS A 211 7.43 23.18 15.63
C LYS A 211 6.46 23.56 14.51
N ILE A 212 5.30 24.07 14.88
CA ILE A 212 4.31 24.58 13.93
C ILE A 212 4.87 25.79 13.20
N LEU A 213 4.85 25.75 11.88
CA LEU A 213 5.22 26.83 10.97
C LEU A 213 3.98 27.51 10.40
N PHE A 214 2.94 26.73 10.11
CA PHE A 214 1.63 27.20 9.67
C PHE A 214 0.53 26.28 10.21
N GLN A 215 -0.62 26.86 10.53
CA GLN A 215 -1.81 26.13 10.95
C GLN A 215 -3.04 26.74 10.30
N TRP A 216 -3.93 25.90 9.81
CA TRP A 216 -5.20 26.29 9.23
C TRP A 216 -6.35 25.49 9.84
N ALA A 217 -7.50 26.13 10.04
CA ALA A 217 -8.71 25.54 10.61
C ALA A 217 -9.92 25.89 9.74
N ALA A 218 -10.73 24.90 9.38
CA ALA A 218 -11.86 25.08 8.49
C ALA A 218 -12.92 26.05 9.04
N SER A 219 -13.23 25.98 10.33
CA SER A 219 -14.26 26.80 11.00
C SER A 219 -13.97 28.32 10.94
N GLN A 220 -12.74 28.72 10.66
CA GLN A 220 -12.38 30.14 10.51
C GLN A 220 -12.73 30.72 9.14
N TYR A 221 -12.93 29.90 8.10
CA TYR A 221 -13.06 30.34 6.71
C TYR A 221 -14.29 29.78 5.99
N PHE A 222 -14.89 28.70 6.51
CA PHE A 222 -16.07 28.05 5.98
C PHE A 222 -17.19 28.02 7.02
N SER A 223 -18.43 28.19 6.54
CA SER A 223 -19.64 28.15 7.35
C SER A 223 -20.23 26.74 7.42
N LEU A 224 -21.02 26.47 8.47
CA LEU A 224 -21.86 25.27 8.51
C LEU A 224 -22.86 25.20 7.34
N GLU A 225 -23.25 26.33 6.76
CA GLU A 225 -24.11 26.37 5.58
C GLU A 225 -23.44 25.85 4.30
N ASP A 226 -22.10 25.75 4.28
CA ASP A 226 -21.35 25.23 3.13
C ASP A 226 -21.41 23.70 3.06
N THR A 227 -21.74 23.02 4.19
CA THR A 227 -21.71 21.54 4.25
C THR A 227 -22.92 20.90 3.55
N HIS A 228 -22.69 19.72 2.98
CA HIS A 228 -23.70 18.76 2.53
C HIS A 228 -23.99 17.67 3.58
N ALA A 229 -23.15 17.58 4.62
CA ALA A 229 -23.37 16.64 5.72
C ALA A 229 -24.63 17.03 6.51
N ARG A 230 -25.38 16.03 6.96
CA ARG A 230 -26.60 16.23 7.76
C ARG A 230 -26.26 16.25 9.25
N TYR A 231 -26.77 17.24 9.94
CA TYR A 231 -26.75 17.23 11.40
C TYR A 231 -27.78 16.21 11.90
N THR A 232 -27.34 15.18 12.61
CA THR A 232 -28.21 14.14 13.16
C THR A 232 -28.26 14.24 14.67
N GLU A 233 -29.39 13.81 15.28
CA GLU A 233 -29.57 13.80 16.73
C GLU A 233 -28.45 13.00 17.41
N GLY A 234 -27.79 13.60 18.41
CA GLY A 234 -26.66 13.01 19.13
C GLY A 234 -25.28 13.48 18.69
N PHE A 235 -25.14 14.17 17.55
CA PHE A 235 -23.91 14.88 17.23
C PHE A 235 -23.76 16.13 18.13
N GLY A 236 -22.51 16.39 18.54
CA GLY A 236 -22.18 17.57 19.34
C GLY A 236 -22.64 17.54 20.81
N VAL A 237 -23.30 16.47 21.26
CA VAL A 237 -23.85 16.36 22.63
C VAL A 237 -22.90 15.67 23.60
N LYS A 238 -21.97 14.84 23.10
CA LYS A 238 -21.00 14.10 23.92
C LYS A 238 -19.58 14.50 23.55
N GLU A 239 -18.70 14.57 24.53
CA GLU A 239 -17.28 14.71 24.31
C GLU A 239 -16.79 13.64 23.29
N GLY A 240 -16.08 14.06 22.24
CA GLY A 240 -15.65 13.19 21.14
C GLY A 240 -16.68 12.89 20.04
N SER A 241 -17.88 13.50 20.07
CA SER A 241 -18.92 13.33 19.04
C SER A 241 -19.27 14.64 18.31
N GLY A 242 -18.28 15.49 18.01
CA GLY A 242 -18.47 16.75 17.31
C GLY A 242 -19.09 16.56 15.92
N PHE A 243 -19.90 17.52 15.46
CA PHE A 243 -20.43 17.52 14.11
C PHE A 243 -19.34 17.81 13.10
N ASP A 244 -18.98 16.82 12.30
CA ASP A 244 -17.96 16.91 11.24
C ASP A 244 -18.54 17.60 10.00
N PHE A 245 -18.43 18.92 9.92
CA PHE A 245 -19.04 19.71 8.86
C PHE A 245 -18.16 19.83 7.61
N PHE A 246 -16.85 19.73 7.72
CA PHE A 246 -15.90 20.02 6.64
C PHE A 246 -15.22 18.78 6.09
N HIS A 247 -14.58 18.02 6.96
CA HIS A 247 -13.89 16.77 6.65
C HIS A 247 -12.78 16.94 5.60
N ILE A 248 -11.66 17.57 6.00
CA ILE A 248 -10.48 17.73 5.14
C ILE A 248 -9.84 16.37 4.87
N ASN A 249 -9.50 16.06 3.62
CA ASN A 249 -8.93 14.74 3.29
C ASN A 249 -7.72 14.78 2.34
N SER A 250 -7.31 15.93 1.88
CA SER A 250 -5.99 16.12 1.26
C SER A 250 -5.53 17.57 1.39
N VAL A 251 -4.20 17.72 1.47
CA VAL A 251 -3.52 19.01 1.49
C VAL A 251 -2.26 18.89 0.64
N GLU A 252 -2.03 19.85 -0.25
CA GLU A 252 -0.82 19.95 -1.06
C GLU A 252 -0.28 21.38 -1.02
N LYS A 253 0.99 21.55 -0.62
CA LYS A 253 1.66 22.86 -0.67
C LYS A 253 2.15 23.12 -2.09
N THR A 254 1.80 24.28 -2.62
CA THR A 254 2.33 24.76 -3.91
C THR A 254 3.72 25.35 -3.75
N GLU A 255 4.45 25.49 -4.87
CA GLU A 255 5.75 26.17 -4.88
C GLU A 255 5.66 27.63 -4.45
N ASP A 256 4.51 28.28 -4.71
CA ASP A 256 4.23 29.66 -4.29
C ASP A 256 3.90 29.81 -2.79
N GLY A 257 3.86 28.67 -2.06
CA GLY A 257 3.61 28.65 -0.62
C GLY A 257 2.12 28.61 -0.23
N ASN A 258 1.21 28.48 -1.19
CA ASN A 258 -0.22 28.29 -0.95
C ASN A 258 -0.56 26.81 -0.73
N TYR A 259 -1.80 26.49 -0.34
CA TYR A 259 -2.22 25.12 -0.06
C TYR A 259 -3.48 24.75 -0.84
N LEU A 260 -3.40 23.73 -1.68
CA LEU A 260 -4.58 23.09 -2.26
C LEU A 260 -5.17 22.14 -1.22
N ILE A 261 -6.45 22.29 -0.90
CA ILE A 261 -7.17 21.42 0.02
C ILE A 261 -8.38 20.78 -0.63
N SER A 262 -8.79 19.62 -0.15
CA SER A 262 -10.04 18.96 -0.47
C SER A 262 -10.87 18.75 0.78
N SER A 263 -12.12 19.16 0.74
CA SER A 263 -13.11 18.93 1.77
C SER A 263 -14.20 17.99 1.28
N ARG A 264 -14.37 16.88 1.97
CA ARG A 264 -15.36 15.86 1.64
C ARG A 264 -16.78 16.38 1.83
N HIS A 265 -17.09 16.90 3.01
CA HIS A 265 -18.46 17.23 3.39
C HIS A 265 -18.98 18.53 2.74
N THR A 266 -18.11 19.39 2.27
CA THR A 266 -18.51 20.55 1.47
C THR A 266 -18.42 20.29 -0.04
N SER A 267 -17.95 19.10 -0.47
CA SER A 267 -17.70 18.77 -1.89
C SER A 267 -16.87 19.84 -2.59
N THR A 268 -15.82 20.31 -1.94
CA THR A 268 -15.06 21.50 -2.33
C THR A 268 -13.58 21.19 -2.47
N ILE A 269 -12.95 21.80 -3.48
CA ILE A 269 -11.51 21.98 -3.57
C ILE A 269 -11.24 23.47 -3.48
N ALA A 270 -10.28 23.87 -2.65
CA ALA A 270 -9.93 25.28 -2.50
C ALA A 270 -8.40 25.47 -2.50
N LEU A 271 -7.96 26.60 -3.07
CA LEU A 271 -6.60 27.09 -2.89
C LEU A 271 -6.59 28.10 -1.75
N ILE A 272 -5.80 27.84 -0.74
CA ILE A 272 -5.69 28.64 0.48
C ILE A 272 -4.40 29.47 0.42
N ASP A 273 -4.50 30.76 0.69
CA ASP A 273 -3.37 31.67 0.80
C ASP A 273 -2.49 31.27 2.01
N GLY A 274 -1.24 30.92 1.76
CA GLY A 274 -0.30 30.47 2.78
C GLY A 274 0.18 31.59 3.72
N THR A 275 -0.23 32.83 3.54
CA THR A 275 0.14 33.96 4.41
C THR A 275 -0.97 34.33 5.39
N ASN A 276 -2.24 34.21 5.00
CA ASN A 276 -3.38 34.68 5.78
C ASN A 276 -4.49 33.65 5.97
N GLY A 277 -4.42 32.48 5.29
CA GLY A 277 -5.37 31.38 5.41
C GLY A 277 -6.69 31.57 4.64
N HIS A 278 -6.91 32.69 3.96
CA HIS A 278 -8.13 32.89 3.18
C HIS A 278 -8.14 32.06 1.90
N PRO A 279 -9.31 31.55 1.48
CA PRO A 279 -9.45 30.95 0.16
C PRO A 279 -9.17 31.96 -0.96
N ILE A 280 -8.21 31.64 -1.84
CA ILE A 280 -7.91 32.41 -3.06
C ILE A 280 -9.01 32.13 -4.11
N TRP A 281 -9.39 30.87 -4.24
CA TRP A 281 -10.51 30.42 -5.05
C TRP A 281 -11.10 29.12 -4.51
N ILE A 282 -12.36 28.86 -4.89
CA ILE A 282 -13.14 27.69 -4.50
C ILE A 282 -13.75 27.03 -5.73
N LEU A 283 -13.51 25.73 -5.92
CA LEU A 283 -14.05 24.89 -6.98
C LEU A 283 -14.97 23.82 -6.36
N GLY A 284 -16.19 23.70 -6.88
CA GLY A 284 -17.20 22.77 -6.38
C GLY A 284 -17.94 23.27 -5.13
N GLY A 285 -18.84 22.43 -4.63
CA GLY A 285 -19.68 22.76 -3.47
C GLY A 285 -20.60 23.98 -3.66
N ARG A 286 -21.14 24.48 -2.54
CA ARG A 286 -22.10 25.59 -2.54
C ARG A 286 -21.47 26.93 -2.87
N ARG A 287 -20.16 27.07 -2.68
CA ARG A 287 -19.43 28.31 -2.93
C ARG A 287 -18.62 28.29 -4.24
N ASN A 288 -18.95 27.38 -5.16
CA ASN A 288 -18.24 27.25 -6.44
C ASN A 288 -18.15 28.57 -7.20
N GLN A 289 -16.94 28.95 -7.60
CA GLN A 289 -16.64 30.16 -8.34
C GLN A 289 -16.35 29.91 -9.84
N PHE A 290 -16.18 28.63 -10.22
CA PHE A 290 -15.78 28.28 -11.57
C PHE A 290 -16.99 28.01 -12.46
N ARG A 291 -16.96 28.55 -13.69
CA ARG A 291 -17.90 28.20 -14.74
C ARG A 291 -17.49 26.87 -15.39
N ASP A 292 -18.37 25.90 -15.31
CA ASP A 292 -18.18 24.58 -15.92
C ASP A 292 -18.35 24.62 -17.42
N LEU A 293 -17.35 24.18 -18.18
CA LEU A 293 -17.36 24.07 -19.64
C LEU A 293 -17.70 22.66 -20.13
N SER A 294 -18.05 21.76 -19.24
CA SER A 294 -18.34 20.32 -19.51
C SER A 294 -19.78 19.93 -19.18
N GLY A 295 -20.71 20.93 -19.17
CA GLY A 295 -22.11 20.67 -18.91
C GLY A 295 -22.42 20.19 -17.48
N GLY A 296 -21.73 20.73 -16.51
CA GLY A 296 -21.87 20.38 -15.09
C GLY A 296 -20.95 19.25 -14.62
N ARG A 297 -20.32 18.49 -15.51
CA ARG A 297 -19.52 17.30 -15.15
C ARG A 297 -18.19 17.63 -14.48
N ALA A 298 -17.70 18.85 -14.58
CA ALA A 298 -16.47 19.30 -13.96
C ALA A 298 -16.67 19.85 -12.55
N THR A 299 -17.90 20.13 -12.14
CA THR A 299 -18.24 20.73 -10.85
C THR A 299 -19.20 19.90 -10.01
N ASN A 300 -19.73 18.80 -10.55
CA ASN A 300 -20.68 17.92 -9.86
C ASN A 300 -20.01 16.81 -9.04
N PHE A 301 -18.68 16.86 -8.86
CA PHE A 301 -18.00 15.90 -8.00
C PHE A 301 -18.46 16.04 -6.55
N GLY A 302 -18.34 14.95 -5.79
CA GLY A 302 -18.73 14.97 -4.41
C GLY A 302 -18.06 13.91 -3.54
N TRP A 303 -17.89 14.25 -2.27
CA TRP A 303 -17.23 13.37 -1.29
C TRP A 303 -15.83 12.95 -1.72
N GLN A 304 -15.22 13.73 -2.63
CA GLN A 304 -13.97 13.45 -3.31
C GLN A 304 -12.78 13.36 -2.34
N HIS A 305 -11.74 12.67 -2.79
CA HIS A 305 -10.48 12.47 -2.07
C HIS A 305 -9.29 12.77 -2.96
N ASP A 306 -8.15 13.06 -2.32
CA ASP A 306 -6.83 13.10 -2.94
C ASP A 306 -6.71 14.10 -4.09
N ALA A 307 -7.19 15.35 -3.87
CA ALA A 307 -7.01 16.40 -4.86
C ALA A 307 -5.55 16.84 -4.96
N ARG A 308 -5.01 16.86 -6.19
CA ARG A 308 -3.62 17.22 -6.48
C ARG A 308 -3.54 18.13 -7.70
N PHE A 309 -2.62 19.07 -7.66
CA PHE A 309 -2.24 19.82 -8.85
C PHE A 309 -1.45 18.96 -9.84
N TYR A 310 -1.61 19.29 -11.10
CA TYR A 310 -0.85 18.73 -12.21
C TYR A 310 -0.57 19.81 -13.26
N LYS A 311 0.51 19.70 -14.04
CA LYS A 311 0.90 20.64 -15.11
C LYS A 311 0.96 22.10 -14.65
N ASN A 312 1.84 22.39 -13.69
CA ASN A 312 2.02 23.73 -13.15
C ASN A 312 0.70 24.39 -12.71
N GLN A 313 -0.07 23.68 -11.89
CA GLN A 313 -1.34 24.14 -11.30
C GLN A 313 -2.46 24.47 -12.32
N SER A 314 -2.30 24.14 -13.60
CA SER A 314 -3.35 24.31 -14.60
C SER A 314 -4.34 23.14 -14.69
N HIS A 315 -4.05 22.06 -13.98
CA HIS A 315 -4.89 20.86 -13.92
C HIS A 315 -5.03 20.40 -12.47
N ILE A 316 -6.14 19.73 -12.18
CA ILE A 316 -6.40 19.06 -10.90
C ILE A 316 -6.78 17.62 -11.19
N THR A 317 -6.22 16.71 -10.42
CA THR A 317 -6.61 15.29 -10.38
C THR A 317 -7.20 14.96 -9.01
N MET A 318 -8.20 14.07 -8.96
CA MET A 318 -8.83 13.62 -7.71
C MET A 318 -9.53 12.29 -7.91
N PHE A 319 -9.86 11.63 -6.82
CA PHE A 319 -10.84 10.55 -6.80
C PHE A 319 -12.20 11.11 -6.38
N ASP A 320 -13.16 11.10 -7.30
CA ASP A 320 -14.53 11.53 -7.07
C ASP A 320 -15.36 10.34 -6.60
N ASN A 321 -15.70 10.29 -5.31
CA ASN A 321 -16.50 9.23 -4.73
C ASN A 321 -17.98 9.31 -5.12
N HIS A 322 -18.42 10.47 -5.58
CA HIS A 322 -19.80 10.72 -6.04
C HIS A 322 -20.85 10.28 -5.01
N GLY A 323 -20.67 10.71 -3.77
CA GLY A 323 -21.55 10.33 -2.66
C GLY A 323 -23.01 10.75 -2.89
N GLU A 324 -23.93 10.08 -2.24
CA GLU A 324 -25.40 10.19 -2.38
C GLU A 324 -25.99 11.60 -2.20
N HIS A 325 -25.20 12.57 -1.74
CA HIS A 325 -25.71 13.85 -1.28
C HIS A 325 -25.38 15.05 -2.15
N THR A 326 -24.61 14.88 -3.21
CA THR A 326 -24.18 16.02 -4.05
C THR A 326 -25.12 16.34 -5.20
N GLY A 327 -26.11 15.51 -5.42
CA GLY A 327 -27.41 15.93 -5.95
C GLY A 327 -27.50 16.30 -7.41
N TYR A 328 -26.53 16.08 -8.29
CA TYR A 328 -26.79 16.22 -9.73
C TYR A 328 -25.95 15.26 -10.56
N CYS A 329 -26.57 14.16 -10.95
CA CYS A 329 -26.05 13.30 -12.00
C CYS A 329 -27.15 13.12 -13.04
N ASP A 330 -26.82 13.34 -14.31
CA ASP A 330 -27.64 12.85 -15.42
C ASP A 330 -27.46 11.33 -15.51
N GLY A 331 -28.19 10.60 -14.70
CA GLY A 331 -28.05 9.16 -14.53
C GLY A 331 -27.49 8.78 -13.16
N PRO A 332 -27.17 7.49 -12.94
CA PRO A 332 -26.58 7.04 -11.68
C PRO A 332 -25.20 7.68 -11.48
N CYS A 333 -25.00 8.32 -10.33
CA CYS A 333 -23.70 8.82 -9.91
C CYS A 333 -22.72 7.66 -9.78
N ARG A 334 -21.55 7.78 -10.42
CA ARG A 334 -20.51 6.74 -10.43
C ARG A 334 -19.22 7.30 -9.88
N SER A 335 -18.56 6.54 -9.02
CA SER A 335 -17.20 6.86 -8.59
C SER A 335 -16.25 6.85 -9.78
N ARG A 336 -15.30 7.81 -9.80
CA ARG A 336 -14.36 7.99 -10.92
C ARG A 336 -13.05 8.62 -10.46
N GLY A 337 -11.95 8.27 -11.11
CA GLY A 337 -10.79 9.15 -11.18
C GLY A 337 -11.15 10.34 -12.07
N LEU A 338 -10.97 11.56 -11.61
CA LEU A 338 -11.36 12.77 -12.34
C LEU A 338 -10.17 13.68 -12.61
N HIS A 339 -9.94 13.98 -13.88
CA HIS A 339 -8.91 14.90 -14.33
C HIS A 339 -9.55 16.16 -14.92
N LEU A 340 -9.31 17.29 -14.30
CA LEU A 340 -9.83 18.60 -14.67
C LEU A 340 -8.72 19.50 -15.21
N ALA A 341 -9.05 20.37 -16.17
CA ALA A 341 -8.27 21.54 -16.53
C ALA A 341 -8.96 22.78 -15.99
N ILE A 342 -8.20 23.63 -15.30
CA ILE A 342 -8.69 24.87 -14.71
C ILE A 342 -8.01 26.09 -15.36
N ASN A 343 -8.74 27.18 -15.46
CA ASN A 343 -8.23 28.51 -15.79
C ASN A 343 -8.66 29.48 -14.70
N THR A 344 -7.73 29.88 -13.85
CA THR A 344 -7.97 30.76 -12.70
C THR A 344 -8.09 32.23 -13.09
N THR A 345 -7.68 32.63 -14.30
CA THR A 345 -7.88 33.96 -14.83
C THR A 345 -9.35 34.17 -15.28
N ASP A 346 -9.89 33.20 -16.01
CA ASP A 346 -11.25 33.24 -16.52
C ASP A 346 -12.26 32.57 -15.60
N MET A 347 -11.82 31.99 -14.51
CA MET A 347 -12.60 31.17 -13.56
C MET A 347 -13.42 30.10 -14.29
N THR A 348 -12.75 29.28 -15.10
CA THR A 348 -13.39 28.20 -15.86
C THR A 348 -12.75 26.86 -15.57
N VAL A 349 -13.56 25.81 -15.64
CA VAL A 349 -13.12 24.42 -15.46
C VAL A 349 -13.75 23.53 -16.52
N ARG A 350 -13.00 22.51 -16.96
CA ARG A 350 -13.51 21.47 -17.86
C ARG A 350 -12.94 20.11 -17.52
N VAL A 351 -13.72 19.07 -17.80
CA VAL A 351 -13.24 17.68 -17.73
C VAL A 351 -12.22 17.46 -18.84
N VAL A 352 -11.07 16.89 -18.46
CA VAL A 352 -10.07 16.36 -19.39
C VAL A 352 -10.31 14.88 -19.61
N HIS A 353 -10.44 14.12 -18.51
CA HIS A 353 -10.71 12.69 -18.55
C HIS A 353 -11.43 12.20 -17.29
N GLU A 354 -12.16 11.10 -17.45
CA GLU A 354 -12.85 10.36 -16.37
C GLU A 354 -12.45 8.90 -16.45
N TYR A 355 -12.01 8.31 -15.32
CA TYR A 355 -11.55 6.94 -15.24
C TYR A 355 -12.52 6.14 -14.38
N TYR A 356 -13.25 5.22 -14.98
CA TYR A 356 -14.27 4.38 -14.32
C TYR A 356 -13.73 2.98 -14.07
N HIS A 357 -14.16 2.36 -12.97
CA HIS A 357 -13.75 0.98 -12.66
C HIS A 357 -14.24 0.02 -13.77
N PRO A 358 -13.36 -0.85 -14.31
CA PRO A 358 -13.71 -1.72 -15.44
C PRO A 358 -14.83 -2.72 -15.12
N SER A 359 -15.03 -3.08 -13.85
CA SER A 359 -16.13 -3.95 -13.40
C SER A 359 -17.42 -3.18 -13.08
N GLY A 360 -17.48 -1.87 -13.31
CA GLY A 360 -18.68 -1.08 -13.08
C GLY A 360 -19.08 -0.94 -11.61
N ILE A 361 -18.13 -0.89 -10.70
CA ILE A 361 -18.34 -0.73 -9.26
C ILE A 361 -17.92 0.64 -8.77
N ASP A 362 -18.47 1.05 -7.63
CA ASP A 362 -18.27 2.34 -7.00
C ASP A 362 -17.52 2.21 -5.67
N SER A 363 -17.08 3.33 -5.12
CA SER A 363 -16.43 3.41 -3.81
C SER A 363 -16.88 4.67 -3.07
N GLY A 364 -17.60 4.51 -1.97
CA GLY A 364 -18.23 5.61 -1.23
C GLY A 364 -17.28 6.46 -0.39
N ALA A 365 -16.04 6.00 -0.15
CA ALA A 365 -15.05 6.73 0.64
C ALA A 365 -13.62 6.32 0.28
N MET A 366 -12.65 7.12 0.73
CA MET A 366 -11.22 6.91 0.45
C MET A 366 -10.94 6.95 -1.06
N GLY A 367 -9.79 6.47 -1.46
CA GLY A 367 -9.35 6.44 -2.84
C GLY A 367 -8.39 7.57 -3.19
N GLY A 368 -7.73 7.43 -4.32
CA GLY A 368 -6.80 8.42 -4.83
C GLY A 368 -6.47 8.18 -6.28
N MET A 369 -5.95 9.21 -6.94
CA MET A 369 -5.56 9.19 -8.34
C MET A 369 -4.18 9.81 -8.50
N GLN A 370 -3.22 9.03 -8.98
CA GLN A 370 -1.87 9.49 -9.28
C GLN A 370 -1.62 9.47 -10.79
N THR A 371 -1.17 10.60 -11.35
CA THR A 371 -0.62 10.63 -12.70
C THR A 371 0.86 10.26 -12.66
N LEU A 372 1.26 9.30 -13.49
CA LEU A 372 2.62 8.76 -13.57
C LEU A 372 3.45 9.49 -14.65
N GLU A 373 4.76 9.26 -14.68
CA GLU A 373 5.68 9.93 -15.62
C GLU A 373 5.37 9.62 -17.09
N SER A 374 4.90 8.41 -17.39
CA SER A 374 4.44 8.01 -18.72
C SER A 374 3.16 8.72 -19.18
N GLY A 375 2.48 9.40 -18.26
CA GLY A 375 1.12 9.93 -18.44
C GLY A 375 0.03 8.90 -18.14
N ASN A 376 0.36 7.67 -17.79
CA ASN A 376 -0.59 6.72 -17.23
C ASN A 376 -1.15 7.24 -15.90
N VAL A 377 -2.27 6.69 -15.51
CA VAL A 377 -2.94 7.04 -14.26
C VAL A 377 -3.19 5.77 -13.45
N ILE A 378 -2.74 5.74 -12.21
CA ILE A 378 -3.15 4.72 -11.26
C ILE A 378 -4.26 5.28 -10.36
N VAL A 379 -5.35 4.52 -10.22
CA VAL A 379 -6.48 4.84 -9.36
C VAL A 379 -6.61 3.76 -8.30
N GLY A 380 -6.46 4.15 -7.03
CA GLY A 380 -6.81 3.33 -5.88
C GLY A 380 -8.28 3.54 -5.52
N TRP A 381 -9.04 2.47 -5.37
CA TRP A 381 -10.50 2.53 -5.22
C TRP A 381 -10.96 2.54 -3.75
N GLY A 382 -10.06 2.89 -2.82
CA GLY A 382 -10.40 3.08 -1.40
C GLY A 382 -11.12 1.88 -0.77
N TYR A 383 -12.37 2.07 -0.40
CA TYR A 383 -13.23 1.03 0.17
C TYR A 383 -13.36 -0.21 -0.70
N THR A 384 -13.39 -0.02 -2.02
CA THR A 384 -13.38 -1.13 -2.96
C THR A 384 -11.96 -1.67 -3.04
N PRO A 385 -11.72 -2.95 -2.68
CA PRO A 385 -10.38 -3.51 -2.55
C PRO A 385 -9.73 -3.77 -3.92
N SER A 386 -9.49 -2.71 -4.67
CA SER A 386 -8.95 -2.74 -6.03
C SER A 386 -8.08 -1.52 -6.31
N PHE A 387 -7.16 -1.69 -7.26
CA PHE A 387 -6.49 -0.58 -7.92
C PHE A 387 -6.35 -0.87 -9.41
N VAL A 388 -6.37 0.19 -10.21
CA VAL A 388 -6.41 0.09 -11.67
C VAL A 388 -5.45 1.10 -12.28
N GLU A 389 -4.63 0.68 -13.24
CA GLU A 389 -3.82 1.57 -14.06
C GLU A 389 -4.44 1.74 -15.43
N TYR A 390 -4.48 2.98 -15.89
CA TYR A 390 -5.03 3.39 -17.19
C TYR A 390 -3.96 4.07 -18.02
N ALA A 391 -3.96 3.80 -19.32
CA ALA A 391 -3.21 4.62 -20.27
C ALA A 391 -3.82 6.05 -20.35
N PRO A 392 -3.10 7.04 -20.90
CA PRO A 392 -3.58 8.43 -21.00
C PRO A 392 -4.91 8.61 -21.75
N ASN A 393 -5.27 7.66 -22.60
CA ASN A 393 -6.53 7.64 -23.35
C ASN A 393 -7.69 6.96 -22.59
N GLY A 394 -7.47 6.55 -21.33
CA GLY A 394 -8.46 5.86 -20.50
C GLY A 394 -8.54 4.33 -20.69
N THR A 395 -7.73 3.75 -21.58
CA THR A 395 -7.68 2.30 -21.73
C THR A 395 -7.09 1.66 -20.46
N VAL A 396 -7.78 0.66 -19.91
CA VAL A 396 -7.28 -0.12 -18.77
C VAL A 396 -6.06 -0.93 -19.21
N VAL A 397 -4.93 -0.72 -18.55
CA VAL A 397 -3.69 -1.50 -18.79
C VAL A 397 -3.41 -2.51 -17.68
N MET A 398 -3.94 -2.25 -16.47
CA MET A 398 -3.87 -3.17 -15.34
C MET A 398 -5.10 -3.01 -14.47
N SER A 399 -5.69 -4.12 -14.01
CA SER A 399 -6.76 -4.12 -13.00
C SER A 399 -6.49 -5.22 -11.99
N VAL A 400 -6.35 -4.86 -10.73
CA VAL A 400 -5.98 -5.74 -9.63
C VAL A 400 -7.06 -5.73 -8.56
N GLN A 401 -7.43 -6.92 -8.12
CA GLN A 401 -8.37 -7.18 -7.05
C GLN A 401 -7.62 -7.76 -5.84
N ARG A 402 -7.87 -7.21 -4.65
CA ARG A 402 -7.28 -7.64 -3.37
C ARG A 402 -8.30 -8.25 -2.42
N GLY A 403 -9.58 -8.03 -2.64
CA GLY A 403 -10.72 -8.54 -1.89
C GLY A 403 -11.90 -8.79 -2.83
N LYS A 404 -13.06 -9.15 -2.28
CA LYS A 404 -14.27 -9.34 -3.07
C LYS A 404 -14.75 -8.01 -3.63
N LEU A 405 -15.13 -7.98 -4.90
CA LEU A 405 -15.67 -6.80 -5.55
C LEU A 405 -17.20 -6.77 -5.46
N GLY A 406 -17.80 -5.59 -5.29
CA GLY A 406 -19.25 -5.39 -5.31
C GLY A 406 -19.99 -5.69 -4.00
N GLU A 407 -19.30 -6.01 -2.92
CA GLU A 407 -19.90 -6.31 -1.61
C GLU A 407 -19.92 -5.11 -0.62
N GLY A 408 -19.68 -3.89 -1.11
CA GLY A 408 -19.61 -2.70 -0.27
C GLY A 408 -18.33 -2.64 0.57
N PHE A 409 -18.39 -1.99 1.73
CA PHE A 409 -17.25 -1.85 2.63
C PHE A 409 -16.86 -3.20 3.25
N GLN A 410 -15.61 -3.56 3.09
CA GLN A 410 -15.00 -4.72 3.71
C GLN A 410 -13.93 -4.22 4.68
N ALA A 411 -14.26 -4.18 5.97
CA ALA A 411 -13.44 -3.60 7.04
C ALA A 411 -11.99 -4.08 7.05
N ASP A 412 -11.76 -5.24 6.46
CA ASP A 412 -10.50 -5.97 6.55
C ASP A 412 -9.65 -5.89 5.27
N MET A 413 -10.09 -5.17 4.22
CA MET A 413 -9.51 -5.34 2.89
C MET A 413 -9.27 -4.05 2.11
N PHE A 414 -9.42 -2.89 2.71
CA PHE A 414 -9.22 -1.63 2.00
C PHE A 414 -7.76 -1.15 2.02
N ALA A 415 -7.41 -0.29 1.09
CA ALA A 415 -6.23 0.57 1.16
C ALA A 415 -6.67 2.01 0.92
N TYR A 416 -6.26 2.91 1.78
CA TYR A 416 -6.70 4.30 1.70
C TYR A 416 -6.41 4.90 0.32
N ARG A 417 -5.18 4.72 -0.19
CA ARG A 417 -4.72 5.08 -1.53
C ARG A 417 -3.83 3.97 -2.10
N ALA A 418 -3.60 4.00 -3.40
CA ALA A 418 -2.59 3.20 -4.09
C ALA A 418 -1.69 4.12 -4.90
N HIS A 419 -0.39 3.96 -4.74
CA HIS A 419 0.62 4.74 -5.46
C HIS A 419 1.58 3.84 -6.20
N LYS A 420 2.22 4.36 -7.25
CA LYS A 420 3.26 3.67 -8.00
C LYS A 420 4.50 4.56 -8.08
N GLY A 421 5.69 3.99 -7.98
CA GLY A 421 6.89 4.79 -7.96
C GLY A 421 8.19 3.99 -7.90
N ASN A 422 9.30 4.72 -7.81
CA ASN A 422 10.64 4.17 -7.66
C ASN A 422 11.04 4.11 -6.19
N TRP A 423 11.62 3.00 -5.78
CA TRP A 423 12.18 2.80 -4.45
C TRP A 423 13.47 2.01 -4.53
N THR A 424 14.39 2.27 -3.59
CA THR A 424 15.55 1.44 -3.34
C THR A 424 15.53 1.08 -1.86
N GLY A 425 15.26 -0.19 -1.56
CA GLY A 425 15.24 -0.70 -0.20
C GLY A 425 16.56 -1.41 0.11
N ARG A 426 17.21 -0.98 1.18
CA ARG A 426 18.47 -1.55 1.71
C ARG A 426 18.33 -1.81 3.21
N PRO A 427 17.56 -2.84 3.59
CA PRO A 427 17.28 -3.13 5.00
C PRO A 427 18.54 -3.23 5.84
N SER A 428 18.51 -2.65 7.03
CA SER A 428 19.60 -2.77 8.01
C SER A 428 19.64 -4.14 8.72
N TRP A 429 18.57 -4.94 8.61
CA TRP A 429 18.50 -6.31 9.11
C TRP A 429 18.98 -7.32 8.09
N LEU A 430 19.30 -8.52 8.57
CA LEU A 430 19.82 -9.60 7.72
C LEU A 430 18.69 -10.29 6.93
N PRO A 431 19.04 -10.94 5.79
CA PRO A 431 18.14 -11.88 5.12
C PRO A 431 17.74 -13.03 6.04
N SER A 432 16.55 -13.55 5.83
CA SER A 432 15.97 -14.67 6.55
C SER A 432 16.12 -15.97 5.77
N ALA A 433 16.26 -17.09 6.51
CA ALA A 433 16.25 -18.42 5.94
C ALA A 433 15.46 -19.38 6.82
N ALA A 434 14.72 -20.28 6.15
CA ALA A 434 14.15 -21.48 6.77
C ALA A 434 14.56 -22.72 5.97
N VAL A 435 14.52 -23.87 6.61
CA VAL A 435 14.92 -25.13 5.98
C VAL A 435 13.92 -26.24 6.27
N ASP A 436 13.69 -27.07 5.25
CA ASP A 436 13.10 -28.38 5.39
C ASP A 436 14.19 -29.42 5.09
N ALA A 437 14.68 -30.08 6.14
CA ALA A 437 15.83 -30.96 6.08
C ALA A 437 15.45 -32.38 6.56
N PRO A 438 14.87 -33.23 5.69
CA PRO A 438 14.37 -34.56 6.06
C PRO A 438 15.46 -35.48 6.64
N HIS A 439 16.70 -35.28 6.22
CA HIS A 439 17.87 -36.05 6.75
C HIS A 439 18.67 -35.28 7.78
N ARG A 440 18.22 -34.13 8.27
CA ARG A 440 18.91 -33.24 9.21
C ARG A 440 20.30 -32.78 8.72
N THR A 441 20.47 -32.73 7.41
CA THR A 441 21.65 -32.28 6.67
C THR A 441 21.18 -31.58 5.40
N THR A 442 22.10 -31.05 4.58
CA THR A 442 21.78 -30.48 3.27
C THR A 442 21.30 -31.49 2.22
N GLU A 443 21.40 -32.79 2.50
CA GLU A 443 20.95 -33.86 1.60
C GLU A 443 19.45 -33.84 1.46
N ASN A 444 18.98 -33.65 0.22
CA ASN A 444 17.56 -33.51 -0.14
C ASN A 444 16.80 -32.43 0.64
N ALA A 445 17.53 -31.47 1.21
CA ALA A 445 16.91 -30.33 1.90
C ALA A 445 16.35 -29.32 0.90
N THR A 446 15.28 -28.63 1.33
CA THR A 446 14.75 -27.43 0.67
C THR A 446 15.04 -26.22 1.56
N VAL A 447 15.59 -25.18 0.97
CA VAL A 447 15.91 -23.90 1.63
C VAL A 447 14.97 -22.83 1.12
N TYR A 448 14.45 -22.02 2.03
CA TYR A 448 13.55 -20.90 1.79
C TYR A 448 14.24 -19.62 2.20
N LEU A 449 14.37 -18.67 1.28
CA LEU A 449 15.15 -17.46 1.47
C LEU A 449 14.32 -16.23 1.15
N SER A 450 14.30 -15.25 2.05
CA SER A 450 13.68 -13.95 1.85
C SER A 450 14.52 -12.83 2.47
N TRP A 451 14.28 -11.62 2.01
CA TRP A 451 14.84 -10.43 2.67
C TRP A 451 13.82 -9.29 2.55
N ASN A 452 13.01 -9.14 3.58
CA ASN A 452 11.96 -8.14 3.62
C ASN A 452 12.53 -6.74 3.36
N GLY A 453 12.06 -6.10 2.29
CA GLY A 453 12.43 -4.74 1.90
C GLY A 453 13.59 -4.60 0.93
N ALA A 454 14.39 -5.64 0.68
CA ALA A 454 15.52 -5.54 -0.24
C ALA A 454 15.07 -5.56 -1.70
N THR A 455 15.46 -4.54 -2.48
CA THR A 455 15.03 -4.37 -3.88
C THR A 455 16.03 -4.88 -4.92
N ASP A 456 17.32 -4.86 -4.62
CA ASP A 456 18.39 -5.09 -5.60
C ASP A 456 18.87 -6.54 -5.69
N ILE A 457 18.19 -7.49 -5.00
CA ILE A 457 18.56 -8.91 -5.04
C ILE A 457 18.27 -9.48 -6.42
N ALA A 458 19.30 -10.03 -7.08
CA ALA A 458 19.16 -10.75 -8.34
C ALA A 458 19.17 -12.28 -8.14
N SER A 459 19.98 -12.78 -7.20
CA SER A 459 20.14 -14.22 -6.97
C SER A 459 20.57 -14.53 -5.53
N TRP A 460 20.48 -15.81 -5.18
CA TRP A 460 20.89 -16.37 -3.91
C TRP A 460 22.00 -17.40 -4.12
N ALA A 461 23.09 -17.28 -3.36
CA ALA A 461 24.15 -18.27 -3.24
C ALA A 461 23.97 -19.02 -1.91
N VAL A 462 23.76 -20.34 -1.96
CA VAL A 462 23.67 -21.21 -0.80
C VAL A 462 25.01 -21.89 -0.58
N LEU A 463 25.57 -21.73 0.62
CA LEU A 463 26.83 -22.34 1.04
C LEU A 463 26.56 -23.37 2.14
N ALA A 464 27.34 -24.45 2.15
CA ALA A 464 27.22 -25.48 3.16
C ALA A 464 28.60 -26.04 3.57
N SER A 465 28.70 -26.46 4.83
CA SER A 465 29.95 -26.96 5.41
C SER A 465 29.67 -27.90 6.59
N PRO A 466 30.58 -28.86 6.91
CA PRO A 466 30.50 -29.60 8.15
C PRO A 466 30.79 -28.73 9.39
N TYR A 467 31.31 -27.51 9.21
CA TYR A 467 31.69 -26.58 10.29
C TYR A 467 31.02 -25.23 10.13
N ALA A 468 30.36 -24.75 11.20
CA ALA A 468 29.60 -23.48 11.18
C ALA A 468 30.48 -22.26 10.84
N ASN A 469 31.77 -22.28 11.20
CA ASN A 469 32.70 -21.18 10.96
C ASN A 469 33.47 -21.26 9.62
N ARG A 470 33.08 -22.17 8.71
CA ARG A 470 33.73 -22.36 7.41
C ARG A 470 32.77 -22.30 6.25
N LEU A 471 31.82 -21.36 6.30
CA LEU A 471 30.84 -21.11 5.25
C LEU A 471 31.33 -19.97 4.34
N SER A 472 32.46 -20.16 3.65
CA SER A 472 33.02 -19.12 2.77
C SER A 472 33.72 -19.75 1.58
N GLY A 473 33.78 -18.99 0.48
CA GLY A 473 34.45 -19.41 -0.75
C GLY A 473 33.65 -20.37 -1.63
N PHE A 474 34.10 -20.54 -2.86
CA PHE A 474 33.42 -21.33 -3.90
C PHE A 474 33.37 -22.82 -3.57
N ASP A 475 34.31 -23.32 -2.79
CA ASP A 475 34.36 -24.75 -2.41
C ASP A 475 33.18 -25.18 -1.55
N ASN A 476 32.53 -24.21 -0.89
CA ASN A 476 31.36 -24.43 -0.06
C ASN A 476 30.04 -24.08 -0.78
N LEU A 477 30.08 -23.60 -2.02
CA LEU A 477 28.88 -23.28 -2.79
C LEU A 477 28.17 -24.56 -3.21
N VAL A 478 26.94 -24.74 -2.73
CA VAL A 478 26.11 -25.92 -3.04
C VAL A 478 24.96 -25.60 -4.00
N ALA A 479 24.49 -24.36 -4.04
CA ALA A 479 23.47 -23.91 -4.98
C ALA A 479 23.60 -22.42 -5.31
N LEU A 480 23.21 -22.07 -6.53
CA LEU A 480 23.00 -20.69 -6.99
C LEU A 480 21.64 -20.66 -7.69
N ALA A 481 20.75 -19.74 -7.29
CA ALA A 481 19.42 -19.62 -7.85
C ALA A 481 19.02 -18.15 -8.02
N ASN A 482 18.31 -17.83 -9.08
CA ASN A 482 17.71 -16.51 -9.24
C ASN A 482 16.67 -16.27 -8.17
N LYS A 483 16.54 -15.01 -7.72
CA LYS A 483 15.45 -14.60 -6.85
C LYS A 483 14.11 -14.82 -7.55
N THR A 484 13.15 -15.39 -6.83
CA THR A 484 11.76 -15.54 -7.28
C THR A 484 10.82 -15.04 -6.19
N GLY A 485 9.92 -14.10 -6.53
CA GLY A 485 8.96 -13.55 -5.59
C GLY A 485 9.61 -12.95 -4.32
N PHE A 486 8.87 -12.93 -3.23
CA PHE A 486 9.35 -12.54 -1.90
C PHE A 486 10.24 -13.62 -1.29
N GLU A 487 9.78 -14.87 -1.32
CA GLU A 487 10.52 -16.03 -0.84
C GLU A 487 10.99 -16.91 -2.00
N THR A 488 12.27 -17.21 -2.04
CA THR A 488 12.88 -18.09 -3.04
C THR A 488 13.08 -19.49 -2.45
N GLU A 489 12.46 -20.49 -3.08
CA GLU A 489 12.63 -21.90 -2.73
C GLU A 489 13.77 -22.53 -3.52
N ILE A 490 14.71 -23.20 -2.84
CA ILE A 490 15.87 -23.87 -3.43
C ILE A 490 15.98 -25.29 -2.94
N PHE A 491 15.76 -26.27 -3.81
CA PHE A 491 15.99 -27.68 -3.51
C PHE A 491 17.47 -28.03 -3.74
N LEU A 492 18.15 -28.54 -2.72
CA LEU A 492 19.58 -28.81 -2.76
C LEU A 492 19.95 -30.16 -3.41
N GLY A 493 18.99 -31.09 -3.48
CA GLY A 493 19.22 -32.43 -4.06
C GLY A 493 20.18 -33.31 -3.23
N ASN A 494 20.64 -34.39 -3.84
CA ASN A 494 21.47 -35.42 -3.17
C ASN A 494 22.98 -35.21 -3.48
N ARG A 495 23.50 -33.97 -3.38
CA ARG A 495 24.90 -33.70 -3.80
C ARG A 495 25.90 -33.86 -2.68
N THR A 496 25.59 -33.45 -1.47
CA THR A 496 26.50 -33.44 -0.33
C THR A 496 25.72 -33.32 0.98
N SER A 497 26.13 -34.09 1.98
CA SER A 497 25.49 -34.13 3.30
C SER A 497 26.30 -33.29 4.28
N TYR A 498 25.92 -32.00 4.44
CA TYR A 498 26.53 -31.05 5.37
C TYR A 498 25.59 -30.71 6.52
N ARG A 499 26.15 -30.43 7.69
CA ARG A 499 25.40 -30.05 8.88
C ARG A 499 25.01 -28.57 8.90
N TYR A 500 25.84 -27.67 8.39
CA TYR A 500 25.62 -26.23 8.45
C TYR A 500 25.45 -25.66 7.07
N MET A 501 24.53 -24.70 6.97
CA MET A 501 24.31 -23.94 5.76
C MET A 501 24.13 -22.47 6.08
N GLY A 502 24.32 -21.62 5.08
CA GLY A 502 23.99 -20.20 5.05
C GLY A 502 23.76 -19.75 3.62
N ALA A 503 23.15 -18.60 3.44
CA ALA A 503 22.91 -18.05 2.11
C ALA A 503 23.33 -16.59 2.04
N ALA A 504 23.82 -16.18 0.87
CA ALA A 504 24.13 -14.79 0.54
C ALA A 504 23.20 -14.28 -0.56
N ALA A 505 22.64 -13.09 -0.36
CA ALA A 505 21.92 -12.35 -1.38
C ALA A 505 22.93 -11.64 -2.29
N LEU A 506 22.78 -11.79 -3.59
CA LEU A 506 23.67 -11.22 -4.61
C LEU A 506 22.91 -10.22 -5.47
N ASP A 507 23.56 -9.10 -5.78
CA ASP A 507 23.07 -8.14 -6.79
C ASP A 507 23.22 -8.67 -8.23
N LYS A 508 22.80 -7.89 -9.19
CA LYS A 508 22.92 -8.21 -10.63
C LYS A 508 24.36 -8.37 -11.13
N ASN A 509 25.36 -7.89 -10.39
CA ASN A 509 26.79 -8.02 -10.72
C ASN A 509 27.43 -9.20 -9.97
N GLY A 510 26.69 -9.90 -9.11
CA GLY A 510 27.16 -10.97 -8.26
C GLY A 510 27.84 -10.51 -6.98
N ALA A 511 27.74 -9.22 -6.64
CA ALA A 511 28.25 -8.70 -5.36
C ALA A 511 27.33 -9.10 -4.20
N ILE A 512 27.91 -9.46 -3.05
CA ILE A 512 27.15 -9.81 -1.84
C ILE A 512 26.56 -8.54 -1.25
N MET A 513 25.24 -8.54 -1.10
CA MET A 513 24.47 -7.48 -0.45
C MET A 513 24.28 -7.74 1.05
N GLY A 514 24.11 -9.01 1.42
CA GLY A 514 23.92 -9.45 2.79
C GLY A 514 23.87 -10.98 2.88
N SER A 515 23.92 -11.52 4.09
CA SER A 515 23.85 -12.96 4.30
C SER A 515 22.99 -13.33 5.50
N THR A 516 22.39 -14.51 5.44
CA THR A 516 21.62 -15.08 6.56
C THR A 516 22.52 -15.45 7.74
N PHE A 517 21.93 -15.68 8.90
CA PHE A 517 22.61 -16.47 9.91
C PHE A 517 22.96 -17.86 9.37
N VAL A 518 23.96 -18.48 9.99
CA VAL A 518 24.26 -19.91 9.77
C VAL A 518 23.14 -20.73 10.38
N ILE A 519 22.59 -21.68 9.63
CA ILE A 519 21.56 -22.61 10.09
C ILE A 519 22.20 -23.97 10.42
N ASP A 520 21.90 -24.53 11.59
CA ASP A 520 22.21 -25.94 11.93
C ASP A 520 21.07 -26.81 11.36
N MET A 521 21.38 -27.60 10.34
CA MET A 521 20.43 -28.47 9.64
C MET A 521 19.84 -29.57 10.54
N GLN A 522 20.44 -29.85 11.68
CA GLN A 522 19.95 -30.87 12.62
C GLN A 522 18.65 -30.44 13.31
N ASN A 523 18.47 -29.15 13.54
CA ASN A 523 17.32 -28.59 14.25
C ASN A 523 16.64 -27.41 13.54
N GLY A 524 17.19 -26.96 12.40
CA GLY A 524 16.68 -25.83 11.63
C GLY A 524 16.88 -24.47 12.30
N GLN A 525 17.70 -24.40 13.37
CA GLN A 525 17.87 -23.18 14.15
C GLN A 525 19.11 -22.39 13.73
N PRO A 526 19.06 -21.05 13.83
CA PRO A 526 20.22 -20.21 13.58
C PRO A 526 21.31 -20.47 14.67
N VAL A 527 22.54 -20.57 14.23
CA VAL A 527 23.71 -20.53 15.09
C VAL A 527 24.17 -19.09 15.20
N LEU A 528 24.19 -18.54 16.40
CA LEU A 528 24.62 -17.17 16.66
C LEU A 528 26.14 -17.04 16.43
N MET A 529 26.52 -16.85 15.18
CA MET A 529 27.89 -16.49 14.79
C MET A 529 27.82 -15.24 13.91
N PRO A 530 28.77 -14.30 14.05
CA PRO A 530 28.90 -13.22 13.10
C PRO A 530 28.98 -13.82 11.69
N SER A 531 28.18 -13.34 10.76
CA SER A 531 28.14 -13.87 9.40
C SER A 531 29.51 -13.67 8.74
N SER A 532 30.34 -14.69 8.75
CA SER A 532 31.65 -14.68 8.07
C SER A 532 31.53 -14.76 6.55
N ILE A 533 30.30 -14.96 6.01
CA ILE A 533 30.05 -15.06 4.57
C ILE A 533 30.39 -13.73 3.88
N ALA A 534 30.03 -12.60 4.48
CA ALA A 534 30.26 -11.28 3.89
C ALA A 534 31.74 -10.84 3.88
N SER A 535 32.57 -11.37 4.78
CA SER A 535 33.96 -10.92 4.96
C SER A 535 35.00 -11.66 4.11
N VAL A 536 34.63 -12.69 3.39
CA VAL A 536 35.57 -13.60 2.68
C VAL A 536 35.24 -13.77 1.19
N TRP A 537 34.22 -13.08 0.69
CA TRP A 537 33.99 -13.02 -0.75
C TRP A 537 35.05 -12.07 -1.34
N PRO A 538 35.86 -12.47 -2.32
CA PRO A 538 36.84 -11.56 -2.90
C PRO A 538 36.12 -10.34 -3.46
N GLU A 539 36.64 -9.14 -3.18
CA GLU A 539 36.21 -7.94 -3.87
C GLU A 539 36.13 -8.25 -5.38
N ALA A 540 34.98 -7.94 -5.98
CA ALA A 540 34.69 -8.33 -7.34
C ALA A 540 35.71 -7.68 -8.29
N GLU A 541 36.79 -8.36 -8.58
CA GLU A 541 37.46 -8.16 -9.87
C GLU A 541 36.44 -8.53 -10.96
N PRO A 542 36.34 -7.79 -12.04
CA PRO A 542 35.38 -8.07 -13.11
C PRO A 542 35.65 -9.45 -13.67
N MET A 543 35.00 -10.48 -13.12
CA MET A 543 35.12 -11.86 -13.55
C MET A 543 34.35 -12.08 -14.86
N ILE A 544 34.92 -11.62 -15.94
CA ILE A 544 34.71 -12.26 -17.25
C ILE A 544 35.63 -13.49 -17.28
N SER A 545 35.31 -14.53 -16.54
CA SER A 545 35.89 -15.85 -16.73
C SER A 545 34.81 -16.79 -17.26
N ASN A 546 35.14 -17.47 -18.38
CA ASN A 546 34.29 -18.42 -19.10
C ASN A 546 33.64 -19.52 -18.20
N LYS A 547 34.11 -19.70 -16.98
CA LYS A 547 33.54 -20.67 -16.03
C LYS A 547 32.21 -20.21 -15.42
N PHE A 548 32.01 -18.91 -15.18
CA PHE A 548 30.75 -18.39 -14.65
C PHE A 548 29.66 -18.37 -15.73
N GLY A 549 30.00 -18.08 -16.97
CA GLY A 549 29.09 -18.17 -18.11
C GLY A 549 28.55 -19.58 -18.33
N ILE A 550 29.37 -20.61 -18.10
CA ILE A 550 28.96 -22.02 -18.23
C ILE A 550 28.07 -22.44 -17.06
N LEU A 551 28.36 -22.00 -15.81
CA LEU A 551 27.49 -22.28 -14.65
C LEU A 551 26.13 -21.56 -14.74
N MET A 552 26.12 -20.33 -15.23
CA MET A 552 24.87 -19.57 -15.47
C MET A 552 24.00 -20.23 -16.55
N ILE A 553 24.61 -20.71 -17.63
CA ILE A 553 23.88 -21.41 -18.71
C ILE A 553 23.32 -22.75 -18.19
N VAL A 554 24.09 -23.50 -17.42
CA VAL A 554 23.63 -24.78 -16.81
C VAL A 554 22.57 -24.52 -15.76
N GLY A 555 22.68 -23.46 -14.93
CA GLY A 555 21.67 -23.05 -13.96
C GLY A 555 20.35 -22.61 -14.62
N CYS A 556 20.42 -21.84 -15.71
CA CYS A 556 19.25 -21.41 -16.47
C CYS A 556 18.54 -22.58 -17.19
N VAL A 557 19.28 -23.55 -17.74
CA VAL A 557 18.70 -24.71 -18.43
C VAL A 557 18.04 -25.67 -17.40
N VAL A 558 18.66 -25.89 -16.25
CA VAL A 558 18.08 -26.70 -15.16
C VAL A 558 16.87 -26.01 -14.51
N SER A 559 16.93 -24.68 -14.33
CA SER A 559 15.80 -23.91 -13.80
C SER A 559 14.60 -23.90 -14.76
N MET A 560 14.84 -23.78 -16.07
CA MET A 560 13.78 -23.79 -17.08
C MET A 560 13.12 -25.18 -17.22
N GLY A 561 13.89 -26.27 -17.10
CA GLY A 561 13.35 -27.64 -17.11
C GLY A 561 12.54 -27.97 -15.86
N LEU A 562 12.91 -27.46 -14.68
CA LEU A 562 12.20 -27.64 -13.43
C LEU A 562 10.96 -26.70 -13.31
N PHE A 563 11.03 -25.52 -13.95
CA PHE A 563 9.91 -24.56 -13.98
C PHE A 563 8.69 -25.14 -14.74
N LEU A 564 8.92 -25.83 -15.85
CA LEU A 564 7.87 -26.49 -16.65
C LEU A 564 7.26 -27.71 -15.93
N GLY A 565 8.03 -28.41 -15.08
CA GLY A 565 7.54 -29.57 -14.32
C GLY A 565 6.75 -29.22 -13.05
N ARG A 566 6.98 -28.02 -12.48
CA ARG A 566 6.41 -27.60 -11.20
C ARG A 566 5.21 -26.65 -11.30
N PHE A 567 4.84 -26.20 -12.48
CA PHE A 567 3.67 -25.34 -12.71
C PHE A 567 2.36 -25.97 -12.20
N PHE A 568 2.34 -27.30 -11.99
CA PHE A 568 1.19 -28.09 -11.54
C PHE A 568 1.18 -28.47 -10.05
N SER A 569 2.16 -28.03 -9.20
CA SER A 569 2.27 -28.48 -7.81
C SER A 569 2.20 -27.39 -6.75
N ARG A 570 1.57 -26.23 -7.01
CA ARG A 570 1.40 -25.18 -6.01
C ARG A 570 0.26 -25.49 -5.03
N ARG A 571 0.49 -25.31 -3.75
CA ARG A 571 -0.40 -25.68 -2.64
C ARG A 571 -0.65 -24.53 -1.68
N LEU A 572 -1.89 -24.37 -1.23
CA LEU A 572 -2.36 -23.35 -0.30
C LEU A 572 -2.52 -23.91 1.11
N HIS A 573 -2.20 -23.13 2.11
CA HIS A 573 -2.40 -23.45 3.52
C HIS A 573 -3.57 -22.67 4.11
N TRP A 574 -4.33 -23.34 4.94
CA TRP A 574 -5.45 -22.80 5.70
C TRP A 574 -5.13 -22.84 7.19
N THR A 575 -5.31 -21.75 7.90
CA THR A 575 -5.30 -21.75 9.36
C THR A 575 -6.71 -21.48 9.87
N THR A 576 -7.30 -22.45 10.55
CA THR A 576 -8.52 -22.27 11.32
C THR A 576 -8.16 -21.89 12.76
N ASN A 577 -8.85 -20.89 13.28
CA ASN A 577 -9.01 -20.43 14.66
C ASN A 577 -8.33 -19.11 15.00
N TYR A 578 -9.13 -18.05 15.00
CA TYR A 578 -8.99 -16.98 16.01
C TYR A 578 -10.36 -16.32 16.28
N GLU A 579 -10.58 -15.95 17.54
CA GLU A 579 -11.86 -15.59 18.13
C GLU A 579 -12.55 -14.32 17.57
N THR A 580 -13.84 -14.43 17.30
CA THR A 580 -14.73 -13.48 16.64
C THR A 580 -15.21 -12.28 17.49
N THR A 581 -14.68 -12.06 18.67
CA THR A 581 -15.36 -11.22 19.68
C THR A 581 -15.05 -9.71 19.65
N LYS A 582 -14.13 -9.24 18.83
CA LYS A 582 -13.76 -7.81 18.84
C LYS A 582 -14.40 -6.97 17.71
N TYR A 583 -14.84 -7.60 16.64
CA TYR A 583 -15.30 -6.93 15.42
C TYR A 583 -16.81 -6.74 15.28
N GLU A 584 -17.62 -7.57 15.91
CA GLU A 584 -19.10 -7.38 15.91
C GLU A 584 -19.53 -6.00 16.46
N ARG A 585 -18.67 -5.35 17.24
CA ARG A 585 -18.94 -4.05 17.84
C ARG A 585 -18.76 -2.87 16.86
N ILE A 586 -17.92 -3.03 15.85
CA ILE A 586 -17.62 -1.99 14.86
C ILE A 586 -18.66 -1.99 13.74
N GLU A 587 -19.05 -3.16 13.25
CA GLU A 587 -20.10 -3.31 12.21
C GLU A 587 -21.48 -2.82 12.65
N SER A 588 -21.81 -2.96 13.92
CA SER A 588 -23.12 -2.54 14.45
C SER A 588 -23.22 -1.02 14.62
N GLU A 589 -22.10 -0.32 14.72
CA GLU A 589 -22.06 1.14 14.88
C GLU A 589 -21.95 1.87 13.54
N GLU A 590 -21.29 1.31 12.54
CA GLU A 590 -21.21 1.90 11.19
C GLU A 590 -22.53 1.85 10.42
N ARG A 591 -23.32 0.80 10.57
CA ARG A 591 -24.70 0.71 10.00
C ARG A 591 -25.71 1.67 10.64
N ARG A 592 -25.35 2.41 11.67
CA ARG A 592 -26.20 3.45 12.29
C ARG A 592 -25.90 4.85 11.78
N ILE A 593 -24.89 5.01 10.94
CA ILE A 593 -24.43 6.33 10.42
C ILE A 593 -24.76 6.47 8.92
N GLU A 594 -25.16 5.38 8.24
CA GLU A 594 -25.86 5.43 6.96
C GLU A 594 -27.34 5.72 7.21
#